data_5350d070074e6b3d86c8d366ec6c828f
#
_entry.id   5350d070074e6b3d86c8d366ec6c828f
#
_cell.length_a   1.000
_cell.length_b   1.000
_cell.length_c   1.000
_cell.angle_alpha   90.00
_cell.angle_beta   90.00
_cell.angle_gamma   90.00
#
_symmetry.space_group_name_H-M   'P 1'
#
loop_
_entity.id
_entity.type
_entity.pdbx_description
1 polymer ?
#
loop_
_entity_poly.entity_id
_entity_poly.type
_entity_poly.pdbx_seq_one_letter_code
_entity_poly.pdbx_strand_id
1 'polypeptide(L)'
;LRFNTDVSRVCMLIKITNKSDVSAYDVIQNLFPDKTKDFIININETDIALVKEIRSDIEMKDLDKLASSIVDTLSSEYYIHCMIGIGTIVVGIKDLARSFKEAQVAMEVGKVFDTEKTIVSYDNLGIARLIYQLPTTLCDMFLKEVFKRGSIESLDHETLFTIQRFFE
;
A
#
# COMPACT_ATOMS: atom_id res chain seq x y z
N LEU A 1 -10.17 -26.51 8.35
CA LEU A 1 -10.31 -25.37 7.40
C LEU A 1 -9.84 -25.85 6.03
N ARG A 2 -10.78 -25.99 5.08
CA ARG A 2 -10.42 -26.21 3.66
C ARG A 2 -10.10 -24.86 3.05
N PHE A 3 -8.82 -24.50 2.98
CA PHE A 3 -8.36 -23.35 2.22
C PHE A 3 -8.49 -23.69 0.73
N ASN A 4 -9.30 -22.92 -0.01
CA ASN A 4 -9.41 -23.10 -1.46
C ASN A 4 -8.17 -22.50 -2.12
N THR A 5 -7.39 -23.32 -2.82
CA THR A 5 -6.11 -22.92 -3.44
C THR A 5 -6.28 -22.28 -4.81
N ASP A 6 -7.42 -22.49 -5.49
CA ASP A 6 -7.60 -22.15 -6.89
C ASP A 6 -8.53 -20.93 -7.09
N VAL A 7 -8.46 -19.98 -6.16
CA VAL A 7 -9.20 -18.73 -6.22
C VAL A 7 -8.28 -17.53 -6.27
N SER A 8 -8.74 -16.48 -6.93
CA SER A 8 -8.02 -15.21 -6.98
C SER A 8 -8.10 -14.50 -5.63
N ARG A 9 -6.96 -13.94 -5.19
CA ARG A 9 -6.84 -13.18 -3.96
C ARG A 9 -5.97 -11.96 -4.15
N VAL A 10 -6.18 -10.98 -3.29
CA VAL A 10 -5.30 -9.81 -3.17
C VAL A 10 -4.93 -9.63 -1.70
N CYS A 11 -3.70 -9.18 -1.46
CA CYS A 11 -3.29 -8.73 -0.13
C CYS A 11 -3.40 -7.21 -0.05
N MET A 12 -4.04 -6.74 1.02
CA MET A 12 -4.06 -5.33 1.40
C MET A 12 -3.35 -5.20 2.74
N LEU A 13 -2.39 -4.29 2.83
CA LEU A 13 -1.75 -3.93 4.08
C LEU A 13 -2.41 -2.66 4.62
N ILE A 14 -2.99 -2.74 5.79
CA ILE A 14 -3.67 -1.63 6.47
C ILE A 14 -2.79 -1.19 7.61
N LYS A 15 -2.31 0.04 7.58
CA LYS A 15 -1.48 0.63 8.61
C LYS A 15 -2.26 1.69 9.37
N ILE A 16 -2.42 1.47 10.66
CA ILE A 16 -3.07 2.42 11.57
C ILE A 16 -2.07 3.53 11.93
N THR A 17 -2.52 4.79 11.81
CA THR A 17 -1.65 5.96 11.96
C THR A 17 -1.93 6.77 13.23
N ASN A 18 -3.04 6.52 13.91
CA ASN A 18 -3.37 7.15 15.20
C ASN A 18 -3.66 6.11 16.27
N LYS A 19 -3.61 6.54 17.52
CA LYS A 19 -4.06 5.74 18.67
C LYS A 19 -5.58 5.79 18.78
N SER A 20 -6.19 4.66 19.06
CA SER A 20 -7.63 4.52 19.32
C SER A 20 -7.85 3.53 20.45
N ASP A 21 -8.90 3.73 21.23
CA ASP A 21 -9.34 2.76 22.26
C ASP A 21 -10.08 1.57 21.62
N VAL A 22 -10.49 1.69 20.36
CA VAL A 22 -11.13 0.63 19.58
C VAL A 22 -10.10 -0.15 18.80
N SER A 23 -10.19 -1.46 18.85
CA SER A 23 -9.34 -2.35 18.05
C SER A 23 -9.71 -2.29 16.57
N ALA A 24 -8.82 -1.72 15.76
CA ALA A 24 -8.99 -1.72 14.30
C ALA A 24 -9.10 -3.14 13.72
N TYR A 25 -8.38 -4.09 14.33
CA TYR A 25 -8.45 -5.50 13.94
C TYR A 25 -9.86 -6.07 14.09
N ASP A 26 -10.53 -5.79 15.22
CA ASP A 26 -11.90 -6.29 15.47
C ASP A 26 -12.90 -5.63 14.52
N VAL A 27 -12.74 -4.34 14.23
CA VAL A 27 -13.58 -3.65 13.25
C VAL A 27 -13.44 -4.28 11.87
N ILE A 28 -12.21 -4.51 11.41
CA ILE A 28 -11.95 -5.13 10.10
C ILE A 28 -12.49 -6.58 10.07
N GLN A 29 -12.35 -7.34 11.15
CA GLN A 29 -12.96 -8.68 11.24
C GLN A 29 -14.47 -8.65 11.09
N ASN A 30 -15.14 -7.66 11.63
CA ASN A 30 -16.59 -7.51 11.51
C ASN A 30 -17.02 -7.11 10.09
N LEU A 31 -16.18 -6.33 9.37
CA LEU A 31 -16.43 -6.01 7.96
C LEU A 31 -16.31 -7.23 7.04
N PHE A 32 -15.47 -8.20 7.40
CA PHE A 32 -15.23 -9.43 6.64
C PHE A 32 -15.51 -10.67 7.48
N PRO A 33 -16.80 -11.01 7.73
CA PRO A 33 -17.16 -12.09 8.66
C PRO A 33 -16.91 -13.50 8.10
N ASP A 34 -16.76 -13.65 6.77
CA ASP A 34 -16.54 -14.95 6.14
C ASP A 34 -15.07 -15.39 6.25
N LYS A 35 -14.71 -15.97 7.38
CA LYS A 35 -13.37 -16.48 7.68
C LYS A 35 -12.91 -17.66 6.79
N THR A 36 -13.76 -18.13 5.88
CA THR A 36 -13.38 -19.16 4.90
C THR A 36 -12.83 -18.57 3.62
N LYS A 37 -13.15 -17.30 3.34
CA LYS A 37 -12.73 -16.54 2.14
C LYS A 37 -11.70 -15.47 2.45
N ASP A 38 -11.95 -14.72 3.53
CA ASP A 38 -11.17 -13.54 3.88
C ASP A 38 -10.36 -13.78 5.16
N PHE A 39 -9.07 -13.50 5.10
CA PHE A 39 -8.18 -13.74 6.23
C PHE A 39 -7.60 -12.41 6.69
N ILE A 40 -7.85 -12.09 7.97
CA ILE A 40 -7.30 -10.91 8.62
C ILE A 40 -6.19 -11.38 9.55
N ILE A 41 -4.99 -10.84 9.36
CA ILE A 41 -3.78 -11.22 10.09
C ILE A 41 -3.23 -9.98 10.76
N ASN A 42 -3.12 -10.03 12.07
CA ASN A 42 -2.46 -8.98 12.83
C ASN A 42 -0.94 -9.19 12.71
N ILE A 43 -0.25 -8.27 12.05
CA ILE A 43 1.20 -8.33 11.83
C ILE A 43 1.92 -7.77 13.06
N ASN A 44 1.46 -6.63 13.56
CA ASN A 44 1.96 -5.95 14.74
C ASN A 44 0.87 -4.99 15.28
N GLU A 45 1.22 -4.12 16.23
CA GLU A 45 0.28 -3.20 16.87
C GLU A 45 -0.40 -2.22 15.89
N THR A 46 0.24 -1.90 14.76
CA THR A 46 -0.25 -0.90 13.80
C THR A 46 -0.60 -1.48 12.44
N ASP A 47 -0.08 -2.66 12.11
CA ASP A 47 -0.15 -3.20 10.76
C ASP A 47 -1.03 -4.47 10.72
N ILE A 48 -2.06 -4.43 9.89
CA ILE A 48 -3.02 -5.52 9.67
C ILE A 48 -2.98 -5.91 8.20
N ALA A 49 -2.81 -7.19 7.91
CA ALA A 49 -2.93 -7.72 6.56
C ALA A 49 -4.32 -8.31 6.35
N LEU A 50 -4.99 -7.87 5.28
CA LEU A 50 -6.21 -8.46 4.77
C LEU A 50 -5.89 -9.24 3.50
N VAL A 51 -6.10 -10.56 3.54
CA VAL A 51 -6.08 -11.42 2.35
C VAL A 51 -7.52 -11.61 1.91
N LYS A 52 -7.90 -10.89 0.86
CA LYS A 52 -9.26 -10.86 0.34
C LYS A 52 -9.42 -11.83 -0.84
N GLU A 53 -10.38 -12.74 -0.75
CA GLU A 53 -10.82 -13.51 -1.92
C GLU A 53 -11.60 -12.60 -2.87
N ILE A 54 -11.28 -12.65 -4.14
CA ILE A 54 -11.90 -11.84 -5.18
C ILE A 54 -12.48 -12.69 -6.30
N ARG A 55 -13.55 -12.18 -6.89
CA ARG A 55 -14.15 -12.78 -8.06
C ARG A 55 -13.30 -12.49 -9.29
N SER A 56 -13.34 -13.36 -10.27
CA SER A 56 -12.55 -13.26 -11.50
C SER A 56 -12.90 -12.07 -12.41
N ASP A 57 -14.04 -11.41 -12.14
CA ASP A 57 -14.54 -10.26 -12.88
C ASP A 57 -14.25 -8.91 -12.20
N ILE A 58 -13.48 -8.89 -11.11
CA ILE A 58 -13.12 -7.67 -10.38
C ILE A 58 -12.01 -6.92 -11.09
N GLU A 59 -12.23 -5.63 -11.28
CA GLU A 59 -11.25 -4.67 -11.78
C GLU A 59 -10.53 -3.96 -10.61
N MET A 60 -9.39 -3.35 -10.92
CA MET A 60 -8.60 -2.55 -9.96
C MET A 60 -9.43 -1.45 -9.28
N LYS A 61 -10.32 -0.81 -10.03
CA LYS A 61 -11.25 0.22 -9.50
C LYS A 61 -12.16 -0.30 -8.37
N ASP A 62 -12.49 -1.57 -8.39
CA ASP A 62 -13.35 -2.16 -7.36
C ASP A 62 -12.54 -2.46 -6.10
N LEU A 63 -11.24 -2.76 -6.23
CA LEU A 63 -10.32 -2.85 -5.10
C LEU A 63 -10.11 -1.48 -4.42
N ASP A 64 -9.97 -0.42 -5.20
CA ASP A 64 -9.87 0.95 -4.68
C ASP A 64 -11.16 1.35 -3.93
N LYS A 65 -12.36 1.00 -4.46
CA LYS A 65 -13.64 1.21 -3.76
C LYS A 65 -13.72 0.42 -2.46
N LEU A 66 -13.27 -0.84 -2.48
CA LEU A 66 -13.24 -1.67 -1.28
C LEU A 66 -12.32 -1.06 -0.21
N ALA A 67 -11.11 -0.64 -0.61
CA ALA A 67 -10.18 0.03 0.28
C ALA A 67 -10.74 1.34 0.82
N SER A 68 -11.40 2.15 -0.03
CA SER A 68 -12.10 3.38 0.40
C SER A 68 -13.17 3.08 1.44
N SER A 69 -13.98 2.05 1.23
CA SER A 69 -15.00 1.63 2.21
C SER A 69 -14.40 1.25 3.57
N ILE A 70 -13.23 0.61 3.58
CA ILE A 70 -12.53 0.28 4.83
C ILE A 70 -12.05 1.57 5.52
N VAL A 71 -11.39 2.47 4.77
CA VAL A 71 -10.93 3.76 5.31
C VAL A 71 -12.08 4.58 5.85
N ASP A 72 -13.18 4.69 5.11
CA ASP A 72 -14.37 5.46 5.49
C ASP A 72 -15.02 4.89 6.77
N THR A 73 -15.17 3.58 6.87
CA THR A 73 -15.72 2.95 8.06
C THR A 73 -14.82 3.18 9.28
N LEU A 74 -13.52 2.95 9.15
CA LEU A 74 -12.57 3.15 10.24
C LEU A 74 -12.54 4.61 10.70
N SER A 75 -12.54 5.57 9.76
CA SER A 75 -12.42 6.98 10.08
C SER A 75 -13.72 7.60 10.59
N SER A 76 -14.86 7.32 9.94
CA SER A 76 -16.13 7.98 10.25
C SER A 76 -16.84 7.39 11.47
N GLU A 77 -16.75 6.06 11.66
CA GLU A 77 -17.46 5.40 12.76
C GLU A 77 -16.58 5.23 14.01
N TYR A 78 -15.28 5.04 13.84
CA TYR A 78 -14.37 4.69 14.94
C TYR A 78 -13.25 5.70 15.17
N TYR A 79 -13.16 6.76 14.35
CA TYR A 79 -12.08 7.78 14.42
C TYR A 79 -10.68 7.18 14.31
N ILE A 80 -10.56 6.07 13.57
CA ILE A 80 -9.30 5.38 13.30
C ILE A 80 -8.78 5.82 11.93
N HIS A 81 -7.61 6.46 11.90
CA HIS A 81 -6.94 6.83 10.67
C HIS A 81 -6.02 5.71 10.21
N CYS A 82 -6.06 5.39 8.93
CA CYS A 82 -5.23 4.35 8.36
C CYS A 82 -4.76 4.71 6.95
N MET A 83 -3.71 4.03 6.51
CA MET A 83 -3.26 3.97 5.12
C MET A 83 -3.39 2.53 4.63
N ILE A 84 -3.73 2.35 3.35
CA ILE A 84 -3.88 1.02 2.75
C ILE A 84 -2.97 0.90 1.52
N GLY A 85 -2.06 -0.08 1.56
CA GLY A 85 -1.31 -0.54 0.40
C GLY A 85 -1.99 -1.76 -0.21
N ILE A 86 -2.18 -1.78 -1.52
CA ILE A 86 -2.84 -2.87 -2.25
C ILE A 86 -1.80 -3.54 -3.16
N GLY A 87 -1.62 -4.86 -2.99
CA GLY A 87 -0.79 -5.68 -3.88
C GLY A 87 -1.51 -6.08 -5.16
N THR A 88 -0.86 -6.86 -6.00
CA THR A 88 -1.49 -7.41 -7.22
C THR A 88 -2.39 -8.60 -6.89
N ILE A 89 -3.36 -8.81 -7.77
CA ILE A 89 -4.22 -10.00 -7.73
C ILE A 89 -3.39 -11.23 -8.11
N VAL A 90 -3.49 -12.26 -7.30
CA VAL A 90 -2.76 -13.52 -7.50
C VAL A 90 -3.70 -14.71 -7.46
N VAL A 91 -3.34 -15.78 -8.18
CA VAL A 91 -4.04 -17.04 -8.14
C VAL A 91 -3.16 -18.06 -7.40
N GLY A 92 -3.73 -18.68 -6.38
CA GLY A 92 -3.02 -19.68 -5.60
C GLY A 92 -2.25 -19.13 -4.40
N ILE A 93 -2.01 -20.02 -3.45
CA ILE A 93 -1.42 -19.66 -2.15
C ILE A 93 0.05 -19.26 -2.25
N LYS A 94 0.79 -19.82 -3.21
CA LYS A 94 2.24 -19.59 -3.34
C LYS A 94 2.58 -18.13 -3.67
N ASP A 95 1.67 -17.45 -4.36
CA ASP A 95 1.87 -16.06 -4.79
C ASP A 95 1.34 -15.03 -3.79
N LEU A 96 0.68 -15.45 -2.71
CA LEU A 96 0.17 -14.52 -1.68
C LEU A 96 1.31 -13.72 -1.03
N ALA A 97 2.46 -14.34 -0.80
CA ALA A 97 3.62 -13.65 -0.24
C ALA A 97 4.12 -12.53 -1.17
N ARG A 98 4.02 -12.72 -2.49
CA ARG A 98 4.34 -11.69 -3.49
C ARG A 98 3.34 -10.54 -3.40
N SER A 99 2.04 -10.82 -3.43
CA SER A 99 1.00 -9.79 -3.30
C SER A 99 1.14 -8.99 -1.99
N PHE A 100 1.47 -9.64 -0.88
CA PHE A 100 1.73 -8.96 0.39
C PHE A 100 2.96 -8.05 0.32
N LYS A 101 4.08 -8.52 -0.27
CA LYS A 101 5.28 -7.70 -0.45
C LYS A 101 5.03 -6.49 -1.35
N GLU A 102 4.24 -6.67 -2.40
CA GLU A 102 3.83 -5.58 -3.28
C GLU A 102 2.96 -4.55 -2.55
N ALA A 103 2.05 -4.98 -1.66
CA ALA A 103 1.28 -4.09 -0.79
C ALA A 103 2.19 -3.29 0.16
N GLN A 104 3.25 -3.91 0.70
CA GLN A 104 4.26 -3.21 1.50
C GLN A 104 5.00 -2.16 0.68
N VAL A 105 5.46 -2.51 -0.53
CA VAL A 105 6.14 -1.56 -1.43
C VAL A 105 5.20 -0.40 -1.79
N ALA A 106 3.93 -0.67 -2.10
CA ALA A 106 2.94 0.36 -2.37
C ALA A 106 2.81 1.34 -1.20
N MET A 107 2.76 0.83 0.03
CA MET A 107 2.70 1.64 1.25
C MET A 107 3.95 2.52 1.42
N GLU A 108 5.14 1.97 1.20
CA GLU A 108 6.40 2.67 1.40
C GLU A 108 6.64 3.72 0.31
N VAL A 109 6.39 3.37 -0.95
CA VAL A 109 6.50 4.29 -2.08
C VAL A 109 5.47 5.42 -1.97
N GLY A 110 4.22 5.09 -1.60
CA GLY A 110 3.17 6.10 -1.41
C GLY A 110 3.56 7.17 -0.38
N LYS A 111 4.25 6.80 0.69
CA LYS A 111 4.74 7.77 1.70
C LYS A 111 5.78 8.75 1.16
N VAL A 112 6.57 8.33 0.18
CA VAL A 112 7.65 9.14 -0.38
C VAL A 112 7.15 10.06 -1.49
N PHE A 113 6.30 9.54 -2.38
CA PHE A 113 5.89 10.23 -3.60
C PHE A 113 4.54 10.92 -3.49
N ASP A 114 3.66 10.47 -2.60
CA ASP A 114 2.32 11.03 -2.46
C ASP A 114 1.83 10.92 -1.00
N THR A 115 2.29 11.85 -0.19
CA THR A 115 2.04 11.86 1.25
C THR A 115 0.58 12.08 1.64
N GLU A 116 -0.26 12.49 0.70
CA GLU A 116 -1.69 12.77 0.94
C GLU A 116 -2.58 11.57 0.63
N LYS A 117 -2.11 10.60 -0.17
CA LYS A 117 -2.91 9.41 -0.50
C LYS A 117 -2.98 8.43 0.67
N THR A 118 -4.20 8.12 1.05
CA THR A 118 -4.51 7.09 2.06
C THR A 118 -4.57 5.68 1.46
N ILE A 119 -4.74 5.56 0.15
CA ILE A 119 -4.83 4.28 -0.57
C ILE A 119 -3.86 4.30 -1.74
N VAL A 120 -2.96 3.33 -1.77
CA VAL A 120 -1.93 3.20 -2.81
C VAL A 120 -1.91 1.77 -3.34
N SER A 121 -2.19 1.63 -4.64
CA SER A 121 -2.13 0.33 -5.34
C SER A 121 -0.78 0.14 -6.01
N TYR A 122 -0.18 -1.04 -5.88
CA TYR A 122 1.12 -1.38 -6.47
C TYR A 122 1.14 -1.17 -8.00
N ASP A 123 0.06 -1.52 -8.68
CA ASP A 123 -0.05 -1.36 -10.13
C ASP A 123 -0.08 0.10 -10.58
N ASN A 124 -0.49 1.01 -9.69
CA ASN A 124 -0.57 2.44 -9.97
C ASN A 124 0.72 3.21 -9.64
N LEU A 125 1.76 2.55 -9.13
CA LEU A 125 3.02 3.21 -8.78
C LEU A 125 3.84 3.69 -9.98
N GLY A 126 3.58 3.14 -11.17
CA GLY A 126 4.31 3.52 -12.37
C GLY A 126 5.83 3.39 -12.21
N ILE A 127 6.54 4.46 -12.55
CA ILE A 127 8.01 4.52 -12.46
C ILE A 127 8.52 4.51 -11.01
N ALA A 128 7.71 4.97 -10.06
CA ALA A 128 8.12 5.05 -8.66
C ALA A 128 8.53 3.69 -8.07
N ARG A 129 7.87 2.59 -8.48
CA ARG A 129 8.25 1.23 -8.05
C ARG A 129 9.61 0.80 -8.60
N LEU A 130 10.01 1.29 -9.79
CA LEU A 130 11.32 0.99 -10.36
C LEU A 130 12.40 1.77 -9.61
N ILE A 131 12.17 3.05 -9.37
CA ILE A 131 13.10 3.91 -8.61
C ILE A 131 13.31 3.34 -7.20
N TYR A 132 12.23 2.93 -6.54
CA TYR A 132 12.31 2.34 -5.20
C TYR A 132 13.14 1.05 -5.14
N GLN A 133 13.20 0.28 -6.23
CA GLN A 133 13.99 -0.95 -6.31
C GLN A 133 15.46 -0.74 -6.68
N LEU A 134 15.86 0.50 -7.04
CA LEU A 134 17.26 0.79 -7.36
C LEU A 134 18.13 0.68 -6.11
N PRO A 135 19.32 0.08 -6.23
CA PRO A 135 20.31 0.14 -5.16
C PRO A 135 20.66 1.59 -4.82
N THR A 136 20.76 1.91 -3.53
CA THR A 136 21.11 3.27 -3.07
C THR A 136 22.44 3.76 -3.66
N THR A 137 23.41 2.85 -3.81
CA THR A 137 24.70 3.15 -4.46
C THR A 137 24.54 3.65 -5.90
N LEU A 138 23.59 3.09 -6.65
CA LEU A 138 23.30 3.52 -8.02
C LEU A 138 22.63 4.90 -8.02
N CYS A 139 21.70 5.13 -7.09
CA CYS A 139 21.09 6.44 -6.91
C CYS A 139 22.12 7.52 -6.55
N ASP A 140 23.04 7.21 -5.62
CA ASP A 140 24.12 8.12 -5.23
C ASP A 140 25.07 8.44 -6.39
N MET A 141 25.40 7.44 -7.19
CA MET A 141 26.21 7.65 -8.39
C MET A 141 25.52 8.57 -9.38
N PHE A 142 24.26 8.32 -9.68
CA PHE A 142 23.46 9.16 -10.58
C PHE A 142 23.34 10.60 -10.07
N LEU A 143 23.05 10.79 -8.78
CA LEU A 143 22.97 12.11 -8.18
C LEU A 143 24.30 12.86 -8.28
N LYS A 144 25.45 12.21 -8.06
CA LYS A 144 26.79 12.79 -8.23
C LYS A 144 27.09 13.17 -9.68
N GLU A 145 26.61 12.40 -10.65
CA GLU A 145 26.78 12.71 -12.08
C GLU A 145 25.94 13.91 -12.49
N VAL A 146 24.69 14.00 -12.03
CA VAL A 146 23.76 15.08 -12.35
C VAL A 146 24.17 16.38 -11.63
N PHE A 147 24.50 16.29 -10.36
CA PHE A 147 24.87 17.43 -9.52
C PHE A 147 26.41 17.61 -9.42
N LYS A 148 27.09 17.72 -10.55
CA LYS A 148 28.57 17.82 -10.63
C LYS A 148 29.22 18.90 -9.76
N ARG A 149 28.50 19.94 -9.32
CA ARG A 149 29.00 21.09 -8.54
C ARG A 149 28.10 21.48 -7.35
N GLY A 150 27.21 20.61 -6.92
CA GLY A 150 26.33 20.88 -5.79
C GLY A 150 25.71 19.60 -5.26
N SER A 151 24.93 19.71 -4.22
CA SER A 151 24.05 18.64 -3.74
C SER A 151 22.60 19.02 -4.01
N ILE A 152 21.70 18.05 -3.96
CA ILE A 152 20.26 18.30 -4.04
C ILE A 152 19.78 19.27 -2.95
N GLU A 153 20.48 19.28 -1.82
CA GLU A 153 20.25 20.19 -0.69
C GLU A 153 20.58 21.65 -1.02
N SER A 154 21.37 21.89 -2.07
CA SER A 154 21.71 23.25 -2.54
C SER A 154 20.66 23.85 -3.50
N LEU A 155 19.66 23.06 -3.90
CA LEU A 155 18.56 23.55 -4.73
C LEU A 155 17.59 24.37 -3.88
N ASP A 156 17.12 25.48 -4.47
CA ASP A 156 16.06 26.26 -3.86
C ASP A 156 14.72 25.51 -3.83
N HIS A 157 13.84 25.92 -2.95
CA HIS A 157 12.56 25.26 -2.72
C HIS A 157 11.66 25.27 -3.96
N GLU A 158 11.75 26.31 -4.81
CA GLU A 158 10.96 26.44 -6.03
C GLU A 158 11.42 25.44 -7.09
N THR A 159 12.72 25.25 -7.24
CA THR A 159 13.31 24.24 -8.13
C THR A 159 12.94 22.83 -7.69
N LEU A 160 13.04 22.52 -6.39
CA LEU A 160 12.64 21.22 -5.85
C LEU A 160 11.14 20.95 -6.09
N PHE A 161 10.29 21.94 -5.83
CA PHE A 161 8.87 21.85 -6.09
C PHE A 161 8.55 21.60 -7.56
N THR A 162 9.26 22.30 -8.46
CA THR A 162 9.09 22.11 -9.92
C THR A 162 9.49 20.71 -10.36
N ILE A 163 10.62 20.18 -9.83
CA ILE A 163 11.05 18.81 -10.09
C ILE A 163 10.00 17.81 -9.60
N GLN A 164 9.50 17.99 -8.39
CA GLN A 164 8.46 17.12 -7.83
C GLN A 164 7.21 17.10 -8.70
N ARG A 165 6.71 18.26 -9.11
CA ARG A 165 5.53 18.39 -9.97
C ARG A 165 5.72 17.82 -11.37
N PHE A 166 6.95 17.78 -11.87
CA PHE A 166 7.22 17.19 -13.17
C PHE A 166 7.08 15.66 -13.17
N PHE A 167 7.28 15.01 -12.02
CA PHE A 167 7.18 13.55 -11.87
C PHE A 167 5.83 13.06 -11.33
N GLU A 168 4.94 13.95 -10.89
CA GLU A 168 3.53 13.67 -10.54
C GLU A 168 2.66 13.53 -11.80
#